data_6052ea51a899227313e0461b6b572b9f
#
_entry.id   6052ea51a899227313e0461b6b572b9f
#
_cell.length_a   1.000
_cell.length_b   1.000
_cell.length_c   1.000
_cell.angle_alpha   90.00
_cell.angle_beta   90.00
_cell.angle_gamma   90.00
#
_symmetry.space_group_name_H-M   'P 1'
#
loop_
_entity.id
_entity.type
_entity.pdbx_description
1 polymer ?
#
loop_
_entity_poly.entity_id
_entity_poly.type
_entity_poly.pdbx_seq_one_letter_code
_entity_poly.pdbx_strand_id
1 'polypeptide(L)'
;PHAIESFLQTDAAINPGNSGGALVNLDGELIGINTAIKSNTGSYAGYGFAIPSNIVQKIINDIKNFGEVKRAFIGIQILEVNDEIKKYYSLNETSGVLITKIIDGGAASKTEMREKDIIVSIDGEKIETIANLHEQISKYRPGDNILCEISRNGKILSFELELEN
;
A
#
# COMPACT_ATOMS: atom_id res chain seq x y z
N PRO A 1 -6.79 -2.41 -12.60
CA PRO A 1 -5.71 -1.53 -12.18
C PRO A 1 -5.93 -1.17 -10.73
N HIS A 2 -5.11 -1.71 -9.84
CA HIS A 2 -5.17 -1.37 -8.42
C HIS A 2 -4.63 0.06 -8.27
N ALA A 3 -5.51 1.01 -7.90
CA ALA A 3 -5.11 2.37 -7.58
C ALA A 3 -4.31 2.35 -6.26
N ILE A 4 -3.28 3.20 -6.16
CA ILE A 4 -2.64 3.46 -4.88
C ILE A 4 -3.64 4.29 -4.09
N GLU A 5 -4.21 3.72 -3.03
CA GLU A 5 -5.22 4.38 -2.18
C GLU A 5 -4.62 5.00 -0.91
N SER A 6 -3.32 5.32 -0.95
CA SER A 6 -2.64 6.00 0.15
C SER A 6 -2.69 7.51 -0.09
N PHE A 7 -3.63 8.20 0.56
CA PHE A 7 -3.77 9.64 0.48
C PHE A 7 -3.55 10.30 1.84
N LEU A 8 -2.93 11.49 1.81
CA LEU A 8 -2.97 12.41 2.94
C LEU A 8 -4.35 13.07 2.97
N GLN A 9 -5.07 12.93 4.07
CA GLN A 9 -6.28 13.68 4.32
C GLN A 9 -5.94 15.01 4.97
N THR A 10 -6.57 16.09 4.50
CA THR A 10 -6.39 17.45 5.04
C THR A 10 -7.72 18.19 5.16
N ASP A 11 -7.81 19.09 6.11
CA ASP A 11 -8.89 20.08 6.24
C ASP A 11 -8.58 21.38 5.50
N ALA A 12 -7.41 21.51 4.89
CA ALA A 12 -7.11 22.62 3.99
C ALA A 12 -8.10 22.65 2.83
N ALA A 13 -8.65 23.83 2.52
CA ALA A 13 -9.70 23.98 1.52
C ALA A 13 -9.20 23.65 0.12
N ILE A 14 -9.59 22.48 -0.40
CA ILE A 14 -9.34 22.08 -1.79
C ILE A 14 -10.62 22.30 -2.59
N ASN A 15 -10.52 23.12 -3.64
CA ASN A 15 -11.62 23.44 -4.55
C ASN A 15 -11.17 23.19 -6.01
N PRO A 16 -12.12 23.14 -6.97
CA PRO A 16 -11.78 23.11 -8.39
C PRO A 16 -10.80 24.23 -8.75
N GLY A 17 -9.65 23.86 -9.33
CA GLY A 17 -8.51 24.72 -9.62
C GLY A 17 -7.28 24.47 -8.73
N ASN A 18 -7.43 23.89 -7.53
CA ASN A 18 -6.31 23.55 -6.66
C ASN A 18 -5.69 22.17 -6.96
N SER A 19 -6.36 21.32 -7.74
CA SER A 19 -5.86 20.00 -8.12
C SER A 19 -4.56 20.13 -8.90
N GLY A 20 -3.55 19.34 -8.52
CA GLY A 20 -2.18 19.45 -9.03
C GLY A 20 -1.32 20.49 -8.29
N GLY A 21 -1.92 21.31 -7.41
CA GLY A 21 -1.21 22.25 -6.55
C GLY A 21 -0.50 21.58 -5.39
N ALA A 22 0.50 22.24 -4.83
CA ALA A 22 1.28 21.76 -3.70
C ALA A 22 0.48 21.80 -2.39
N LEU A 23 0.57 20.73 -1.60
CA LEU A 23 0.28 20.75 -0.17
C LEU A 23 1.60 20.86 0.58
N VAL A 24 1.75 21.93 1.36
CA VAL A 24 3.00 22.20 2.10
C VAL A 24 2.74 22.24 3.61
N ASN A 25 3.76 21.93 4.40
CA ASN A 25 3.73 22.11 5.85
C ASN A 25 4.07 23.56 6.23
N LEU A 26 4.12 23.84 7.54
CA LEU A 26 4.41 25.18 8.05
C LEU A 26 5.86 25.63 7.80
N ASP A 27 6.76 24.70 7.52
CA ASP A 27 8.17 24.97 7.17
C ASP A 27 8.35 25.20 5.67
N GLY A 28 7.26 25.13 4.87
CA GLY A 28 7.28 25.31 3.41
C GLY A 28 7.71 24.06 2.64
N GLU A 29 7.81 22.91 3.28
CA GLU A 29 8.18 21.64 2.63
C GLU A 29 6.98 21.03 1.92
N LEU A 30 7.20 20.47 0.73
CA LEU A 30 6.18 19.75 -0.05
C LEU A 30 5.85 18.41 0.61
N ILE A 31 4.65 18.28 1.17
CA ILE A 31 4.16 17.04 1.78
C ILE A 31 3.24 16.24 0.86
N GLY A 32 2.62 16.87 -0.13
CA GLY A 32 1.75 16.20 -1.09
C GLY A 32 1.33 17.05 -2.27
N ILE A 33 0.63 16.40 -3.21
CA ILE A 33 -0.01 17.05 -4.37
C ILE A 33 -1.52 16.89 -4.25
N ASN A 34 -2.24 18.01 -4.25
CA ASN A 34 -3.70 18.02 -4.15
C ASN A 34 -4.34 17.27 -5.31
N THR A 35 -5.29 16.37 -5.03
CA THR A 35 -5.88 15.53 -6.08
C THR A 35 -7.40 15.45 -6.04
N ALA A 36 -8.01 15.30 -4.88
CA ALA A 36 -9.44 15.03 -4.78
C ALA A 36 -10.07 15.65 -3.53
N ILE A 37 -11.39 15.77 -3.58
CA ILE A 37 -12.24 16.08 -2.41
C ILE A 37 -13.29 14.98 -2.27
N LYS A 38 -13.70 14.69 -1.04
CA LYS A 38 -14.91 13.91 -0.79
C LYS A 38 -16.08 14.91 -0.72
N SER A 39 -16.96 14.89 -1.73
CA SER A 39 -18.07 15.82 -1.81
C SER A 39 -19.25 15.20 -2.55
N ASN A 40 -20.45 15.44 -2.04
CA ASN A 40 -21.70 15.07 -2.72
C ASN A 40 -22.18 16.17 -3.70
N THR A 41 -21.61 17.38 -3.61
CA THR A 41 -22.03 18.56 -4.38
C THR A 41 -20.96 19.06 -5.35
N GLY A 42 -19.75 18.46 -5.33
CA GLY A 42 -18.60 18.93 -6.10
C GLY A 42 -17.84 20.10 -5.44
N SER A 43 -18.30 20.59 -4.28
CA SER A 43 -17.64 21.63 -3.50
C SER A 43 -16.97 21.01 -2.25
N TYR A 44 -15.92 21.68 -1.75
CA TYR A 44 -15.24 21.27 -0.52
C TYR A 44 -16.22 21.11 0.66
N ALA A 45 -16.18 19.97 1.31
CA ALA A 45 -17.04 19.61 2.45
C ALA A 45 -16.23 19.23 3.70
N GLY A 46 -15.05 19.82 3.88
CA GLY A 46 -14.18 19.58 5.05
C GLY A 46 -13.15 18.45 4.87
N TYR A 47 -13.12 17.77 3.72
CA TYR A 47 -12.19 16.66 3.47
C TYR A 47 -11.52 16.85 2.11
N GLY A 48 -10.23 17.16 2.15
CA GLY A 48 -9.35 17.17 0.99
C GLY A 48 -8.39 15.99 1.01
N PHE A 49 -7.90 15.58 -0.16
CA PHE A 49 -6.95 14.48 -0.31
C PHE A 49 -5.80 14.91 -1.20
N ALA A 50 -4.59 14.57 -0.77
CA ALA A 50 -3.36 14.79 -1.51
C ALA A 50 -2.56 13.49 -1.64
N ILE A 51 -1.88 13.32 -2.77
CA ILE A 51 -0.94 12.21 -2.96
C ILE A 51 0.33 12.57 -2.21
N PRO A 52 0.86 11.70 -1.31
CA PRO A 52 2.08 11.95 -0.57
C PRO A 52 3.28 12.25 -1.48
N SER A 53 4.13 13.21 -1.10
CA SER A 53 5.26 13.67 -1.92
C SER A 53 6.28 12.57 -2.25
N ASN A 54 6.50 11.61 -1.33
CA ASN A 54 7.37 10.46 -1.56
C ASN A 54 6.83 9.54 -2.67
N ILE A 55 5.52 9.30 -2.73
CA ILE A 55 4.87 8.54 -3.81
C ILE A 55 4.97 9.28 -5.13
N VAL A 56 4.69 10.60 -5.12
CA VAL A 56 4.82 11.46 -6.31
C VAL A 56 6.24 11.41 -6.86
N GLN A 57 7.25 11.52 -6.00
CA GLN A 57 8.66 11.50 -6.41
C GLN A 57 9.04 10.19 -7.08
N LYS A 58 8.60 9.04 -6.53
CA LYS A 58 8.84 7.73 -7.16
C LYS A 58 8.20 7.66 -8.54
N ILE A 59 6.91 8.03 -8.66
CA ILE A 59 6.17 7.98 -9.93
C ILE A 59 6.83 8.86 -10.99
N ILE A 60 7.21 10.10 -10.65
CA ILE A 60 7.89 11.03 -11.57
C ILE A 60 9.24 10.46 -12.00
N ASN A 61 10.01 9.90 -11.07
CA ASN A 61 11.29 9.28 -11.40
C ASN A 61 11.13 8.07 -12.32
N ASP A 62 10.10 7.24 -12.09
CA ASP A 62 9.82 6.10 -12.95
C ASP A 62 9.44 6.56 -14.37
N ILE A 63 8.52 7.52 -14.51
CA ILE A 63 8.13 8.07 -15.82
C ILE A 63 9.33 8.70 -16.53
N LYS A 64 10.16 9.48 -15.81
CA LYS A 64 11.34 10.13 -16.37
C LYS A 64 12.39 9.14 -16.89
N ASN A 65 12.62 8.06 -16.15
CA ASN A 65 13.70 7.12 -16.42
C ASN A 65 13.26 5.96 -17.32
N PHE A 66 12.00 5.55 -17.27
CA PHE A 66 11.47 4.36 -17.94
C PHE A 66 10.30 4.64 -18.89
N GLY A 67 9.75 5.84 -18.90
CA GLY A 67 8.57 6.21 -19.69
C GLY A 67 7.25 5.71 -19.11
N GLU A 68 7.27 4.90 -18.05
CA GLU A 68 6.10 4.31 -17.40
C GLU A 68 6.34 4.11 -15.90
N VAL A 69 5.26 3.97 -15.13
CA VAL A 69 5.34 3.67 -13.70
C VAL A 69 5.64 2.18 -13.50
N LYS A 70 6.76 1.87 -12.88
CA LYS A 70 7.13 0.51 -12.49
C LYS A 70 6.40 0.13 -11.19
N ARG A 71 5.58 -0.92 -11.26
CA ARG A 71 4.85 -1.43 -10.10
C ARG A 71 5.38 -2.79 -9.71
N ALA A 72 5.66 -2.94 -8.43
CA ALA A 72 6.12 -4.19 -7.87
C ALA A 72 4.93 -4.98 -7.30
N PHE A 73 4.94 -6.30 -7.45
CA PHE A 73 3.89 -7.19 -6.95
C PHE A 73 4.49 -8.37 -6.19
N ILE A 74 3.80 -8.77 -5.13
CA ILE A 74 4.11 -9.99 -4.37
C ILE A 74 3.53 -11.24 -5.08
N GLY A 75 2.45 -11.08 -5.84
CA GLY A 75 1.76 -12.20 -6.50
C GLY A 75 0.87 -13.00 -5.56
N ILE A 76 -0.02 -12.32 -4.83
CA ILE A 76 -0.95 -12.92 -3.88
C ILE A 76 -2.36 -12.33 -4.01
N GLN A 77 -3.39 -13.11 -3.62
CA GLN A 77 -4.72 -12.59 -3.31
C GLN A 77 -4.86 -12.47 -1.79
N ILE A 78 -5.52 -11.43 -1.34
CA ILE A 78 -5.50 -11.03 0.07
C ILE A 78 -6.88 -10.65 0.58
N LEU A 79 -7.06 -10.79 1.91
CA LEU A 79 -8.15 -10.21 2.68
C LEU A 79 -7.58 -9.49 3.91
N GLU A 80 -8.22 -8.41 4.33
CA GLU A 80 -7.87 -7.77 5.60
C GLU A 80 -8.44 -8.58 6.76
N VAL A 81 -7.60 -8.83 7.78
CA VAL A 81 -8.03 -9.54 8.98
C VAL A 81 -8.91 -8.62 9.81
N ASN A 82 -10.16 -9.03 10.00
CA ASN A 82 -11.16 -8.43 10.87
C ASN A 82 -11.87 -9.54 11.67
N ASP A 83 -12.82 -9.19 12.52
CA ASP A 83 -13.51 -10.15 13.38
C ASP A 83 -14.25 -11.25 12.59
N GLU A 84 -14.80 -10.93 11.42
CA GLU A 84 -15.50 -11.89 10.56
C GLU A 84 -14.51 -12.86 9.90
N ILE A 85 -13.43 -12.34 9.31
CA ILE A 85 -12.37 -13.13 8.67
C ILE A 85 -11.65 -13.98 9.71
N LYS A 86 -11.33 -13.40 10.87
CA LYS A 86 -10.74 -14.14 12.00
C LYS A 86 -11.59 -15.34 12.40
N LYS A 87 -12.90 -15.15 12.55
CA LYS A 87 -13.82 -16.23 12.92
C LYS A 87 -13.96 -17.28 11.82
N TYR A 88 -14.08 -16.84 10.55
CA TYR A 88 -14.26 -17.73 9.42
C TYR A 88 -13.06 -18.64 9.18
N TYR A 89 -11.84 -18.08 9.25
CA TYR A 89 -10.60 -18.81 9.05
C TYR A 89 -9.99 -19.39 10.32
N SER A 90 -10.60 -19.16 11.50
CA SER A 90 -10.12 -19.59 12.83
C SER A 90 -8.71 -19.06 13.13
N LEU A 91 -8.46 -17.77 12.85
CA LEU A 91 -7.16 -17.14 13.02
C LEU A 91 -6.92 -16.75 14.49
N ASN A 92 -5.65 -16.71 14.90
CA ASN A 92 -5.24 -16.18 16.20
C ASN A 92 -5.08 -14.68 16.19
N GLU A 93 -4.65 -14.12 15.06
CA GLU A 93 -4.35 -12.72 14.82
C GLU A 93 -5.63 -11.88 14.78
N THR A 94 -5.52 -10.61 15.20
CA THR A 94 -6.61 -9.64 15.21
C THR A 94 -6.46 -8.56 14.14
N SER A 95 -5.28 -8.49 13.50
CA SER A 95 -4.95 -7.56 12.41
C SER A 95 -3.91 -8.19 11.49
N GLY A 96 -3.70 -7.59 10.32
CA GLY A 96 -2.78 -8.07 9.31
C GLY A 96 -3.49 -8.38 7.99
N VAL A 97 -2.75 -8.91 7.03
CA VAL A 97 -3.26 -9.19 5.69
C VAL A 97 -3.16 -10.69 5.41
N LEU A 98 -4.31 -11.35 5.37
CA LEU A 98 -4.44 -12.79 5.13
C LEU A 98 -4.20 -13.11 3.66
N ILE A 99 -3.32 -14.06 3.36
CA ILE A 99 -3.12 -14.61 2.02
C ILE A 99 -4.20 -15.66 1.76
N THR A 100 -5.04 -15.40 0.77
CA THR A 100 -6.10 -16.35 0.36
C THR A 100 -5.68 -17.21 -0.82
N LYS A 101 -4.70 -16.73 -1.63
CA LYS A 101 -4.14 -17.49 -2.76
C LYS A 101 -2.74 -16.99 -3.08
N ILE A 102 -1.85 -17.90 -3.46
CA ILE A 102 -0.57 -17.60 -4.10
C ILE A 102 -0.78 -17.67 -5.62
N ILE A 103 -0.28 -16.66 -6.34
CA ILE A 103 -0.36 -16.59 -7.81
C ILE A 103 0.91 -17.22 -8.39
N ASP A 104 0.73 -18.19 -9.28
CA ASP A 104 1.84 -18.86 -9.96
C ASP A 104 2.70 -17.85 -10.73
N GLY A 105 4.02 -17.95 -10.58
CA GLY A 105 4.99 -17.05 -11.19
C GLY A 105 5.20 -15.73 -10.43
N GLY A 106 4.41 -15.43 -9.40
CA GLY A 106 4.64 -14.26 -8.54
C GLY A 106 5.76 -14.49 -7.53
N ALA A 107 6.25 -13.41 -6.91
CA ALA A 107 7.34 -13.44 -5.93
C ALA A 107 7.09 -14.44 -4.78
N ALA A 108 5.89 -14.43 -4.22
CA ALA A 108 5.51 -15.36 -3.15
C ALA A 108 5.58 -16.83 -3.56
N SER A 109 5.30 -17.16 -4.83
CA SER A 109 5.32 -18.56 -5.32
C SER A 109 6.72 -19.17 -5.37
N LYS A 110 7.76 -18.35 -5.32
CA LYS A 110 9.17 -18.76 -5.29
C LYS A 110 9.67 -19.04 -3.87
N THR A 111 8.81 -18.89 -2.88
CA THR A 111 9.12 -19.09 -1.45
C THR A 111 8.25 -20.20 -0.85
N GLU A 112 8.41 -20.44 0.45
CA GLU A 112 7.55 -21.36 1.19
C GLU A 112 6.32 -20.68 1.82
N MET A 113 5.96 -19.47 1.38
CA MET A 113 4.71 -18.82 1.75
C MET A 113 3.51 -19.64 1.27
N ARG A 114 2.40 -19.59 2.01
CA ARG A 114 1.22 -20.43 1.77
C ARG A 114 -0.07 -19.65 1.97
N GLU A 115 -1.14 -20.19 1.44
CA GLU A 115 -2.49 -19.76 1.80
C GLU A 115 -2.69 -19.90 3.32
N LYS A 116 -3.42 -18.95 3.90
CA LYS A 116 -3.64 -18.75 5.34
C LYS A 116 -2.47 -18.17 6.11
N ASP A 117 -1.35 -17.84 5.48
CA ASP A 117 -0.35 -16.98 6.12
C ASP A 117 -0.91 -15.56 6.26
N ILE A 118 -0.52 -14.89 7.33
CA ILE A 118 -0.93 -13.50 7.58
C ILE A 118 0.31 -12.63 7.52
N ILE A 119 0.38 -11.71 6.55
CA ILE A 119 1.46 -10.73 6.48
C ILE A 119 1.32 -9.77 7.66
N VAL A 120 2.39 -9.62 8.43
CA VAL A 120 2.43 -8.79 9.64
C VAL A 120 3.50 -7.70 9.59
N SER A 121 4.55 -7.85 8.78
CA SER A 121 5.52 -6.78 8.51
C SER A 121 6.19 -6.93 7.13
N ILE A 122 6.69 -5.82 6.60
CA ILE A 122 7.58 -5.75 5.43
C ILE A 122 8.72 -4.82 5.76
N ASP A 123 9.97 -5.32 5.67
CA ASP A 123 11.21 -4.60 6.02
C ASP A 123 11.13 -3.92 7.39
N GLY A 124 10.52 -4.61 8.38
CA GLY A 124 10.31 -4.14 9.74
C GLY A 124 9.15 -3.18 9.95
N GLU A 125 8.50 -2.71 8.87
CA GLU A 125 7.30 -1.88 8.97
C GLU A 125 6.06 -2.74 9.18
N LYS A 126 5.29 -2.43 10.21
CA LYS A 126 4.10 -3.19 10.60
C LYS A 126 2.99 -3.09 9.56
N ILE A 127 2.41 -4.22 9.20
CA ILE A 127 1.28 -4.33 8.27
C ILE A 127 0.04 -4.78 9.04
N GLU A 128 -0.90 -3.87 9.24
CA GLU A 128 -2.17 -4.14 9.92
C GLU A 128 -3.35 -4.18 8.95
N THR A 129 -3.25 -3.46 7.82
CA THR A 129 -4.32 -3.28 6.83
C THR A 129 -3.80 -3.51 5.41
N ILE A 130 -4.73 -3.73 4.47
CA ILE A 130 -4.41 -3.77 3.03
C ILE A 130 -3.81 -2.43 2.58
N ALA A 131 -4.27 -1.31 3.13
CA ALA A 131 -3.73 0.01 2.81
C ALA A 131 -2.26 0.13 3.21
N ASN A 132 -1.86 -0.34 4.42
CA ASN A 132 -0.45 -0.38 4.82
C ASN A 132 0.40 -1.24 3.89
N LEU A 133 -0.11 -2.43 3.50
CA LEU A 133 0.59 -3.31 2.56
C LEU A 133 0.83 -2.61 1.21
N HIS A 134 -0.22 -2.00 0.64
CA HIS A 134 -0.11 -1.29 -0.65
C HIS A 134 0.84 -0.10 -0.54
N GLU A 135 0.75 0.69 0.52
CA GLU A 135 1.67 1.80 0.77
C GLU A 135 3.12 1.32 0.82
N GLN A 136 3.38 0.27 1.59
CA GLN A 136 4.74 -0.27 1.72
C GLN A 136 5.26 -0.79 0.39
N ILE A 137 4.50 -1.63 -0.33
CA ILE A 137 4.92 -2.17 -1.63
C ILE A 137 5.08 -1.09 -2.69
N SER A 138 4.31 0.01 -2.61
CA SER A 138 4.43 1.11 -3.57
C SER A 138 5.79 1.82 -3.57
N LYS A 139 6.60 1.63 -2.52
CA LYS A 139 7.95 2.20 -2.41
C LYS A 139 8.98 1.46 -3.26
N TYR A 140 8.69 0.21 -3.64
CA TYR A 140 9.61 -0.68 -4.34
C TYR A 140 9.34 -0.75 -5.85
N ARG A 141 10.29 -1.36 -6.56
CA ARG A 141 10.23 -1.65 -7.99
C ARG A 141 10.35 -3.15 -8.25
N PRO A 142 9.92 -3.63 -9.42
CA PRO A 142 10.25 -4.99 -9.86
C PRO A 142 11.76 -5.24 -9.79
N GLY A 143 12.15 -6.38 -9.23
CA GLY A 143 13.54 -6.76 -8.97
C GLY A 143 14.10 -6.31 -7.61
N ASP A 144 13.39 -5.46 -6.86
CA ASP A 144 13.77 -5.13 -5.49
C ASP A 144 13.50 -6.34 -4.57
N ASN A 145 14.39 -6.56 -3.59
CA ASN A 145 14.20 -7.57 -2.55
C ASN A 145 13.59 -6.94 -1.30
N ILE A 146 12.62 -7.63 -0.71
CA ILE A 146 12.02 -7.26 0.57
C ILE A 146 12.04 -8.42 1.54
N LEU A 147 12.10 -8.13 2.83
CA LEU A 147 11.90 -9.09 3.91
C LEU A 147 10.42 -9.05 4.34
N CYS A 148 9.68 -10.10 4.03
CA CYS A 148 8.28 -10.25 4.42
C CYS A 148 8.17 -11.17 5.64
N GLU A 149 7.62 -10.66 6.74
CA GLU A 149 7.30 -11.48 7.90
C GLU A 149 5.81 -11.83 7.90
N ILE A 150 5.55 -13.11 8.11
CA ILE A 150 4.20 -13.64 8.21
C ILE A 150 3.97 -14.31 9.56
N SER A 151 2.72 -14.34 10.00
CA SER A 151 2.28 -15.26 11.06
C SER A 151 1.64 -16.51 10.46
N ARG A 152 2.12 -17.67 10.86
CA ARG A 152 1.57 -18.98 10.52
C ARG A 152 1.28 -19.74 11.81
N ASN A 153 0.01 -19.93 12.15
CA ASN A 153 -0.43 -20.56 13.40
C ASN A 153 0.21 -19.91 14.66
N GLY A 154 0.31 -18.58 14.66
CA GLY A 154 0.88 -17.81 15.78
C GLY A 154 2.41 -17.79 15.83
N LYS A 155 3.11 -18.37 14.85
CA LYS A 155 4.57 -18.32 14.73
C LYS A 155 4.97 -17.34 13.63
N ILE A 156 5.94 -16.47 13.92
CA ILE A 156 6.50 -15.56 12.93
C ILE A 156 7.54 -16.30 12.10
N LEU A 157 7.41 -16.19 10.79
CA LEU A 157 8.35 -16.68 9.79
C LEU A 157 8.73 -15.55 8.87
N SER A 158 9.98 -15.52 8.41
CA SER A 158 10.52 -14.47 7.54
C SER A 158 10.91 -15.06 6.19
N PHE A 159 10.52 -14.36 5.11
CA PHE A 159 10.84 -14.75 3.73
C PHE A 159 11.42 -13.55 2.98
N GLU A 160 12.51 -13.77 2.28
CA GLU A 160 13.00 -12.83 1.26
C GLU A 160 12.22 -13.03 -0.03
N LEU A 161 11.72 -11.93 -0.59
CA LEU A 161 10.93 -11.88 -1.83
C LEU A 161 11.60 -10.95 -2.82
N GLU A 162 11.94 -11.43 -4.00
CA GLU A 162 12.27 -10.58 -5.16
C GLU A 162 10.96 -10.21 -5.86
N LEU A 163 10.59 -8.93 -5.79
CA LEU A 163 9.30 -8.44 -6.29
C LEU A 163 9.23 -8.50 -7.83
N GLU A 164 8.06 -8.90 -8.34
CA GLU A 164 7.80 -9.05 -9.77
C GLU A 164 7.08 -7.83 -10.38
N ASN A 165 6.99 -7.82 -11.74
CA ASN A 165 6.31 -6.78 -12.51
C ASN A 165 4.83 -7.14 -12.73
#